data_355bea59e7ef6318628e57de1623a129
#
_entry.id   355bea59e7ef6318628e57de1623a129
#
_cell.length_a   1.000
_cell.length_b   1.000
_cell.length_c   1.000
_cell.angle_alpha   90.00
_cell.angle_beta   90.00
_cell.angle_gamma   90.00
#
_symmetry.space_group_name_H-M   'P 1'
#
loop_
_entity.id
_entity.type
_entity.pdbx_description
1 polymer ?
#
loop_
_entity_poly.entity_id
_entity_poly.type
_entity_poly.pdbx_seq_one_letter_code
_entity_poly.pdbx_strand_id
1 'polypeptide(L)'
;MSIQIFKKDIQANGNFNNGGILEKKPIGFPQDAGQLKPYSNLFYWAHAWAPSEDSVIGLHPHRGFEICSFVLKGEIEHYDTLLDKWITLKKGDVQVIKAGKGISHSEKLKEGSEIFQIWFDPNIIESLYLEPSYSDFKSELFPTENINGVEIKIISNKENQIGLDSHGIQIFEYNIIDRKYTHKINKGSYHSLFIISGE
;
A
#
# COMPACT_ATOMS: atom_id res chain seq x y z
N MET A 1 -23.01 -7.68 11.43
CA MET A 1 -21.59 -7.36 11.16
C MET A 1 -20.81 -8.63 11.40
N SER A 2 -20.02 -9.10 10.43
CA SER A 2 -19.18 -10.29 10.55
C SER A 2 -17.71 -9.86 10.49
N ILE A 3 -16.87 -10.44 11.34
CA ILE A 3 -15.41 -10.30 11.27
C ILE A 3 -14.89 -11.57 10.60
N GLN A 4 -14.05 -11.39 9.58
CA GLN A 4 -13.35 -12.49 8.92
C GLN A 4 -11.85 -12.32 9.17
N ILE A 5 -11.16 -13.43 9.43
CA ILE A 5 -9.72 -13.43 9.69
C ILE A 5 -9.04 -14.20 8.57
N PHE A 6 -8.13 -13.53 7.89
CA PHE A 6 -7.31 -14.09 6.81
C PHE A 6 -5.86 -14.23 7.28
N LYS A 7 -5.50 -15.40 7.76
CA LYS A 7 -4.15 -15.68 8.25
C LYS A 7 -3.13 -15.63 7.12
N LYS A 8 -1.86 -15.40 7.47
CA LYS A 8 -0.76 -15.29 6.51
C LYS A 8 -0.57 -16.53 5.64
N ASP A 9 -0.87 -17.72 6.16
CA ASP A 9 -0.74 -19.00 5.45
C ASP A 9 -1.76 -19.19 4.33
N ILE A 10 -2.92 -18.54 4.41
CA ILE A 10 -3.96 -18.60 3.37
C ILE A 10 -3.92 -17.42 2.38
N GLN A 11 -2.97 -16.50 2.54
CA GLN A 11 -2.72 -15.44 1.57
C GLN A 11 -1.92 -16.01 0.39
N ALA A 12 -2.13 -15.46 -0.79
CA ALA A 12 -1.35 -15.83 -1.97
C ALA A 12 0.13 -15.46 -1.79
N ASN A 13 1.00 -16.20 -2.47
CA ASN A 13 2.43 -15.92 -2.50
C ASN A 13 2.83 -15.30 -3.83
N GLY A 14 3.89 -14.52 -3.82
CA GLY A 14 4.59 -14.04 -4.99
C GLY A 14 6.09 -13.95 -4.73
N ASN A 15 6.86 -13.88 -5.78
CA ASN A 15 8.27 -13.56 -5.70
C ASN A 15 8.75 -12.94 -7.01
N PHE A 16 9.82 -12.16 -6.90
CA PHE A 16 10.59 -11.64 -8.03
C PHE A 16 12.04 -12.06 -7.87
N ASN A 17 12.77 -12.12 -8.99
CA ASN A 17 14.21 -12.35 -9.04
C ASN A 17 14.66 -13.60 -8.26
N ASN A 18 13.94 -14.74 -8.47
CA ASN A 18 14.23 -16.01 -7.80
C ASN A 18 14.27 -15.92 -6.26
N GLY A 19 13.41 -15.08 -5.67
CA GLY A 19 13.32 -14.89 -4.22
C GLY A 19 14.06 -13.67 -3.68
N GLY A 20 14.66 -12.86 -4.54
CA GLY A 20 15.23 -11.57 -4.15
C GLY A 20 14.19 -10.61 -3.57
N ILE A 21 12.92 -10.70 -4.02
CA ILE A 21 11.77 -10.10 -3.37
C ILE A 21 10.72 -11.20 -3.16
N LEU A 22 10.22 -11.30 -1.95
CA LEU A 22 9.13 -12.19 -1.57
C LEU A 22 7.86 -11.39 -1.30
N GLU A 23 6.70 -12.00 -1.56
CA GLU A 23 5.41 -11.39 -1.31
C GLU A 23 4.44 -12.33 -0.58
N LYS A 24 3.62 -11.75 0.28
CA LYS A 24 2.31 -12.25 0.66
C LYS A 24 1.26 -11.29 0.13
N LYS A 25 0.21 -11.82 -0.48
CA LYS A 25 -0.86 -11.02 -1.05
C LYS A 25 -2.15 -11.24 -0.26
N PRO A 26 -2.50 -10.35 0.69
CA PRO A 26 -3.84 -10.32 1.27
C PRO A 26 -4.91 -10.33 0.20
N ILE A 27 -4.78 -9.50 -0.84
CA ILE A 27 -5.63 -9.52 -2.03
C ILE A 27 -4.73 -9.64 -3.25
N GLY A 28 -4.72 -10.81 -3.87
CA GLY A 28 -3.96 -11.07 -5.09
C GLY A 28 -4.80 -10.88 -6.36
N PHE A 29 -4.18 -11.17 -7.50
CA PHE A 29 -4.89 -11.22 -8.78
C PHE A 29 -5.85 -12.42 -8.84
N PRO A 30 -6.82 -12.43 -9.77
CA PRO A 30 -7.77 -13.54 -9.90
C PRO A 30 -7.15 -14.92 -10.04
N GLN A 31 -5.96 -15.02 -10.66
CA GLN A 31 -5.19 -16.24 -10.83
C GLN A 31 -4.41 -16.66 -9.57
N ASP A 32 -4.26 -15.77 -8.60
CA ASP A 32 -3.58 -16.07 -7.33
C ASP A 32 -4.51 -16.87 -6.42
N ALA A 33 -3.98 -17.75 -5.62
CA ALA A 33 -4.74 -18.68 -4.77
C ALA A 33 -5.28 -18.05 -3.46
N GLY A 34 -5.20 -16.73 -3.28
CA GLY A 34 -5.64 -16.02 -2.08
C GLY A 34 -7.16 -16.09 -1.86
N GLN A 35 -7.57 -16.14 -0.59
CA GLN A 35 -8.98 -16.27 -0.22
C GLN A 35 -9.72 -14.93 -0.15
N LEU A 36 -9.08 -13.86 0.31
CA LEU A 36 -9.68 -12.53 0.34
C LEU A 36 -9.78 -11.99 -1.09
N LYS A 37 -10.98 -11.57 -1.45
CA LYS A 37 -11.28 -11.03 -2.78
C LYS A 37 -11.35 -9.51 -2.75
N PRO A 38 -11.17 -8.83 -3.90
CA PRO A 38 -11.40 -7.40 -4.01
C PRO A 38 -12.74 -6.96 -3.42
N TYR A 39 -12.75 -5.79 -2.79
CA TYR A 39 -13.96 -5.18 -2.27
C TYR A 39 -13.91 -3.66 -2.41
N SER A 40 -15.07 -3.01 -2.63
CA SER A 40 -15.14 -1.58 -2.96
C SER A 40 -14.21 -1.28 -4.14
N ASN A 41 -13.39 -0.26 -4.05
CA ASN A 41 -12.37 0.11 -5.04
C ASN A 41 -10.97 -0.45 -4.73
N LEU A 42 -10.78 -1.23 -3.66
CA LEU A 42 -9.54 -1.92 -3.36
C LEU A 42 -9.52 -3.27 -4.07
N PHE A 43 -8.59 -3.47 -5.01
CA PHE A 43 -8.55 -4.69 -5.80
C PHE A 43 -7.22 -5.45 -5.77
N TYR A 44 -6.17 -4.88 -5.19
CA TYR A 44 -4.88 -5.55 -4.98
C TYR A 44 -4.23 -5.05 -3.69
N TRP A 45 -3.61 -5.95 -2.95
CA TRP A 45 -2.82 -5.64 -1.78
C TRP A 45 -1.70 -6.66 -1.63
N ALA A 46 -0.46 -6.22 -1.73
CA ALA A 46 0.72 -7.03 -1.47
C ALA A 46 1.49 -6.50 -0.25
N HIS A 47 2.05 -7.42 0.54
CA HIS A 47 3.13 -7.20 1.49
C HIS A 47 4.39 -7.80 0.88
N ALA A 48 5.32 -6.97 0.48
CA ALA A 48 6.57 -7.38 -0.18
C ALA A 48 7.79 -7.03 0.68
N TRP A 49 8.83 -7.86 0.61
CA TRP A 49 10.08 -7.63 1.33
C TRP A 49 11.28 -8.22 0.58
N ALA A 50 12.47 -7.61 0.77
CA ALA A 50 13.75 -8.09 0.27
C ALA A 50 14.50 -8.80 1.42
N PRO A 51 14.59 -10.15 1.44
CA PRO A 51 15.07 -10.87 2.63
C PRO A 51 16.58 -10.81 2.86
N SER A 52 17.41 -10.71 1.82
CA SER A 52 18.85 -10.99 1.93
C SER A 52 19.75 -10.12 1.08
N GLU A 53 19.22 -9.34 0.16
CA GLU A 53 19.98 -8.46 -0.74
C GLU A 53 19.09 -7.38 -1.35
N ASP A 54 19.69 -6.33 -1.88
CA ASP A 54 18.98 -5.34 -2.70
C ASP A 54 18.41 -6.03 -3.94
N SER A 55 17.16 -5.80 -4.25
CA SER A 55 16.52 -6.41 -5.40
C SER A 55 15.62 -5.43 -6.15
N VAL A 56 15.59 -5.54 -7.48
CA VAL A 56 14.91 -4.60 -8.37
C VAL A 56 13.77 -5.30 -9.11
N ILE A 57 12.56 -4.79 -8.96
CA ILE A 57 11.48 -5.07 -9.91
C ILE A 57 11.71 -4.17 -11.13
N GLY A 58 12.05 -4.79 -12.25
CA GLY A 58 12.38 -4.08 -13.49
C GLY A 58 11.25 -3.22 -14.02
N LEU A 59 11.54 -2.37 -14.97
CA LEU A 59 10.57 -1.45 -15.56
C LEU A 59 9.35 -2.20 -16.12
N HIS A 60 8.16 -1.86 -15.64
CA HIS A 60 6.90 -2.48 -16.04
C HIS A 60 5.75 -1.46 -16.09
N PRO A 61 4.75 -1.66 -16.98
CA PRO A 61 3.72 -0.68 -17.23
C PRO A 61 2.49 -0.85 -16.32
N HIS A 62 1.86 0.29 -16.00
CA HIS A 62 0.54 0.37 -15.37
C HIS A 62 -0.37 1.36 -16.10
N ARG A 63 -1.67 1.16 -15.99
CA ARG A 63 -2.65 2.00 -16.65
C ARG A 63 -4.00 1.98 -15.94
N GLY A 64 -4.59 3.16 -15.71
CA GLY A 64 -5.97 3.34 -15.30
C GLY A 64 -6.25 3.32 -13.79
N PHE A 65 -5.34 2.85 -12.96
CA PHE A 65 -5.55 2.72 -11.51
C PHE A 65 -4.51 3.47 -10.68
N GLU A 66 -4.74 3.51 -9.39
CA GLU A 66 -3.83 4.12 -8.42
C GLU A 66 -3.03 3.05 -7.68
N ILE A 67 -1.74 3.31 -7.51
CA ILE A 67 -0.79 2.45 -6.78
C ILE A 67 -0.27 3.24 -5.60
N CYS A 68 -0.54 2.74 -4.39
CA CYS A 68 -0.02 3.31 -3.16
C CYS A 68 1.02 2.36 -2.57
N SER A 69 2.26 2.82 -2.41
CA SER A 69 3.29 2.08 -1.70
C SER A 69 3.59 2.73 -0.35
N PHE A 70 3.57 1.92 0.71
CA PHE A 70 3.83 2.32 2.10
C PHE A 70 5.10 1.63 2.56
N VAL A 71 6.13 2.37 2.90
CA VAL A 71 7.40 1.81 3.40
C VAL A 71 7.24 1.43 4.87
N LEU A 72 7.12 0.13 5.16
CA LEU A 72 6.93 -0.38 6.52
C LEU A 72 8.25 -0.48 7.29
N LYS A 73 9.34 -0.76 6.56
CA LYS A 73 10.67 -0.94 7.14
C LYS A 73 11.76 -0.66 6.11
N GLY A 74 12.88 -0.10 6.57
CA GLY A 74 14.05 0.14 5.74
C GLY A 74 13.86 1.26 4.72
N GLU A 75 14.34 1.03 3.51
CA GLU A 75 14.42 2.01 2.43
C GLU A 75 14.15 1.35 1.08
N ILE A 76 13.44 2.07 0.21
CA ILE A 76 13.23 1.67 -1.20
C ILE A 76 13.61 2.81 -2.12
N GLU A 77 13.82 2.49 -3.39
CA GLU A 77 14.00 3.47 -4.45
C GLU A 77 12.94 3.24 -5.54
N HIS A 78 12.31 4.31 -5.97
CA HIS A 78 11.33 4.34 -7.06
C HIS A 78 11.89 5.06 -8.28
N TYR A 79 11.66 4.52 -9.47
CA TYR A 79 11.89 5.15 -10.75
C TYR A 79 10.63 5.07 -11.60
N ASP A 80 10.29 6.11 -12.34
CA ASP A 80 9.25 6.06 -13.35
C ASP A 80 9.59 6.88 -14.61
N THR A 81 8.85 6.59 -15.67
CA THR A 81 9.04 7.22 -16.98
C THR A 81 8.56 8.68 -17.06
N LEU A 82 7.86 9.17 -16.04
CA LEU A 82 7.42 10.55 -15.94
C LEU A 82 8.52 11.43 -15.34
N LEU A 83 9.14 10.96 -14.24
CA LEU A 83 10.16 11.70 -13.51
C LEU A 83 11.58 11.48 -14.07
N ASP A 84 11.80 10.33 -14.73
CA ASP A 84 13.08 9.89 -15.31
C ASP A 84 14.26 9.96 -14.29
N LYS A 85 13.99 9.62 -13.04
CA LYS A 85 14.98 9.59 -11.96
C LYS A 85 14.58 8.64 -10.85
N TRP A 86 15.57 8.16 -10.08
CA TRP A 86 15.34 7.41 -8.87
C TRP A 86 15.03 8.35 -7.69
N ILE A 87 14.01 7.98 -6.92
CA ILE A 87 13.56 8.69 -5.70
C ILE A 87 13.64 7.72 -4.55
N THR A 88 14.29 8.13 -3.46
CA THR A 88 14.42 7.34 -2.24
C THR A 88 13.25 7.61 -1.30
N LEU A 89 12.62 6.52 -0.81
CA LEU A 89 11.62 6.55 0.24
C LEU A 89 12.10 5.73 1.44
N LYS A 90 11.81 6.20 2.65
CA LYS A 90 12.22 5.59 3.92
C LYS A 90 11.01 5.14 4.72
N LYS A 91 11.25 4.36 5.77
CA LYS A 91 10.21 3.90 6.68
C LYS A 91 9.21 5.01 7.04
N GLY A 92 7.94 4.73 6.82
CA GLY A 92 6.80 5.62 7.06
C GLY A 92 6.48 6.58 5.92
N ASP A 93 7.33 6.69 4.90
CA ASP A 93 7.02 7.44 3.68
C ASP A 93 5.95 6.67 2.87
N VAL A 94 5.19 7.44 2.10
CA VAL A 94 4.15 6.92 1.20
C VAL A 94 4.34 7.51 -0.18
N GLN A 95 4.20 6.69 -1.22
CA GLN A 95 4.08 7.18 -2.60
C GLN A 95 2.72 6.84 -3.19
N VAL A 96 2.26 7.67 -4.10
CA VAL A 96 1.05 7.47 -4.89
C VAL A 96 1.38 7.67 -6.36
N ILE A 97 1.12 6.64 -7.17
CA ILE A 97 1.17 6.69 -8.63
C ILE A 97 -0.27 6.65 -9.12
N LYS A 98 -0.69 7.66 -9.87
CA LYS A 98 -1.93 7.62 -10.65
C LYS A 98 -1.54 7.23 -12.07
N ALA A 99 -1.87 6.00 -12.45
CA ALA A 99 -1.34 5.45 -13.71
C ALA A 99 -1.97 6.11 -14.96
N GLY A 100 -3.15 6.68 -14.85
CA GLY A 100 -3.79 7.42 -15.94
C GLY A 100 -3.79 6.68 -17.28
N LYS A 101 -3.46 7.35 -18.36
CA LYS A 101 -3.35 6.77 -19.70
C LYS A 101 -2.15 5.82 -19.87
N GLY A 102 -1.24 5.77 -18.90
CA GLY A 102 -0.10 4.85 -18.84
C GLY A 102 1.16 5.47 -18.26
N ILE A 103 1.83 4.71 -17.41
CA ILE A 103 3.14 5.00 -16.83
C ILE A 103 3.90 3.67 -16.68
N SER A 104 5.21 3.69 -16.82
CA SER A 104 6.04 2.55 -16.45
C SER A 104 6.93 2.94 -15.28
N HIS A 105 7.08 2.03 -14.32
CA HIS A 105 7.93 2.24 -13.16
C HIS A 105 8.80 1.03 -12.84
N SER A 106 9.80 1.26 -12.02
CA SER A 106 10.70 0.27 -11.44
C SER A 106 10.84 0.54 -9.95
N GLU A 107 10.94 -0.50 -9.15
CA GLU A 107 11.09 -0.40 -7.71
C GLU A 107 12.29 -1.22 -7.25
N LYS A 108 13.12 -0.63 -6.41
CA LYS A 108 14.25 -1.30 -5.79
C LYS A 108 14.01 -1.36 -4.29
N LEU A 109 13.91 -2.57 -3.77
CA LEU A 109 13.86 -2.82 -2.35
C LEU A 109 15.28 -3.06 -1.83
N LYS A 110 15.71 -2.27 -0.83
CA LYS A 110 16.98 -2.51 -0.14
C LYS A 110 16.87 -3.75 0.74
N GLU A 111 18.00 -4.40 1.01
CA GLU A 111 18.05 -5.54 1.95
C GLU A 111 17.32 -5.23 3.26
N GLY A 112 16.44 -6.13 3.68
CA GLY A 112 15.64 -6.04 4.90
C GLY A 112 14.52 -5.01 4.87
N SER A 113 14.25 -4.37 3.74
CA SER A 113 13.11 -3.46 3.60
C SER A 113 11.80 -4.22 3.38
N GLU A 114 10.71 -3.58 3.79
CA GLU A 114 9.34 -4.11 3.68
C GLU A 114 8.39 -3.00 3.23
N ILE A 115 7.46 -3.34 2.33
CA ILE A 115 6.44 -2.41 1.84
C ILE A 115 5.06 -3.07 1.81
N PHE A 116 4.00 -2.25 1.94
CA PHE A 116 2.73 -2.55 1.32
C PHE A 116 2.67 -1.89 -0.05
N GLN A 117 2.09 -2.59 -1.00
CA GLN A 117 1.60 -2.03 -2.24
C GLN A 117 0.10 -2.30 -2.34
N ILE A 118 -0.70 -1.24 -2.37
CA ILE A 118 -2.16 -1.30 -2.39
C ILE A 118 -2.66 -0.55 -3.61
N TRP A 119 -3.55 -1.21 -4.40
CA TRP A 119 -4.08 -0.62 -5.63
C TRP A 119 -5.56 -0.36 -5.52
N PHE A 120 -5.96 0.83 -5.98
CA PHE A 120 -7.33 1.29 -5.98
C PHE A 120 -7.82 1.60 -7.39
N ASP A 121 -9.12 1.38 -7.61
CA ASP A 121 -9.83 1.77 -8.83
C ASP A 121 -10.54 3.12 -8.62
N PRO A 122 -10.05 4.21 -9.23
CA PRO A 122 -10.63 5.55 -9.10
C PRO A 122 -11.83 5.80 -10.05
N ASN A 123 -12.37 4.84 -10.71
CA ASN A 123 -13.15 4.82 -11.92
C ASN A 123 -12.24 4.70 -13.16
N ILE A 124 -11.83 3.49 -13.44
CA ILE A 124 -10.84 3.20 -14.47
C ILE A 124 -11.23 3.76 -15.86
N ILE A 125 -12.53 3.83 -16.17
CA ILE A 125 -13.01 4.33 -17.47
C ILE A 125 -12.62 5.80 -17.65
N GLU A 126 -12.76 6.62 -16.62
CA GLU A 126 -12.39 8.04 -16.65
C GLU A 126 -10.88 8.22 -16.52
N SER A 127 -10.25 7.47 -15.62
CA SER A 127 -8.81 7.55 -15.35
C SER A 127 -7.97 7.23 -16.58
N LEU A 128 -8.41 6.36 -17.46
CA LEU A 128 -7.69 6.00 -18.70
C LEU A 128 -7.44 7.20 -19.66
N TYR A 129 -8.14 8.32 -19.47
CA TYR A 129 -7.96 9.54 -20.27
C TYR A 129 -7.14 10.61 -19.56
N LEU A 130 -6.78 10.41 -18.28
CA LEU A 130 -6.01 11.38 -17.51
C LEU A 130 -4.51 11.19 -17.72
N GLU A 131 -3.76 12.28 -17.57
CA GLU A 131 -2.29 12.19 -17.53
C GLU A 131 -1.85 11.42 -16.27
N PRO A 132 -0.80 10.59 -16.36
CA PRO A 132 -0.24 9.94 -15.19
C PRO A 132 0.39 10.99 -14.26
N SER A 133 0.42 10.69 -12.98
CA SER A 133 1.11 11.51 -12.00
C SER A 133 1.79 10.68 -10.92
N TYR A 134 2.79 11.28 -10.28
CA TYR A 134 3.52 10.72 -9.15
C TYR A 134 3.54 11.75 -8.01
N SER A 135 3.37 11.28 -6.78
CA SER A 135 3.54 12.05 -5.56
C SER A 135 4.16 11.21 -4.47
N ASP A 136 5.05 11.78 -3.67
CA ASP A 136 5.55 11.16 -2.45
C ASP A 136 5.33 12.06 -1.24
N PHE A 137 5.15 11.42 -0.08
CA PHE A 137 4.79 12.06 1.18
C PHE A 137 5.75 11.54 2.25
N LYS A 138 6.46 12.45 2.89
CA LYS A 138 7.38 12.10 3.98
C LYS A 138 6.62 11.79 5.25
N SER A 139 7.11 10.81 5.99
CA SER A 139 6.48 10.27 7.20
C SER A 139 6.13 11.34 8.23
N GLU A 140 7.00 12.34 8.39
CA GLU A 140 6.82 13.45 9.33
C GLU A 140 5.73 14.45 8.96
N LEU A 141 5.23 14.42 7.72
CA LEU A 141 4.15 15.29 7.26
C LEU A 141 2.76 14.76 7.64
N PHE A 142 2.66 13.50 8.03
CA PHE A 142 1.37 12.92 8.40
C PHE A 142 0.96 13.35 9.82
N PRO A 143 -0.26 13.87 10.01
CA PRO A 143 -0.79 14.18 11.33
C PRO A 143 -0.79 12.94 12.22
N THR A 144 -0.45 13.14 13.48
CA THR A 144 -0.48 12.10 14.51
C THR A 144 -1.34 12.55 15.67
N GLU A 145 -2.23 11.68 16.12
CA GLU A 145 -3.08 11.88 17.30
C GLU A 145 -2.73 10.85 18.37
N ASN A 146 -2.90 11.23 19.65
CA ASN A 146 -2.80 10.27 20.76
C ASN A 146 -4.16 10.16 21.44
N ILE A 147 -4.77 8.99 21.33
CA ILE A 147 -6.07 8.69 21.92
C ILE A 147 -5.89 7.60 22.99
N ASN A 148 -6.02 7.96 24.27
CA ASN A 148 -5.90 7.05 25.40
C ASN A 148 -4.55 6.26 25.43
N GLY A 149 -3.46 6.91 25.00
CA GLY A 149 -2.13 6.31 24.96
C GLY A 149 -1.86 5.47 23.71
N VAL A 150 -2.76 5.47 22.74
CA VAL A 150 -2.55 4.87 21.42
C VAL A 150 -2.20 6.00 20.44
N GLU A 151 -1.05 5.87 19.79
CA GLU A 151 -0.65 6.79 18.73
C GLU A 151 -1.29 6.35 17.41
N ILE A 152 -1.93 7.30 16.74
CA ILE A 152 -2.63 7.11 15.47
C ILE A 152 -2.05 8.07 14.44
N LYS A 153 -1.34 7.55 13.45
CA LYS A 153 -0.89 8.33 12.30
C LYS A 153 -2.00 8.34 11.25
N ILE A 154 -2.38 9.52 10.78
CA ILE A 154 -3.43 9.72 9.79
C ILE A 154 -2.77 9.85 8.41
N ILE A 155 -2.75 8.76 7.64
CA ILE A 155 -2.16 8.74 6.30
C ILE A 155 -3.16 9.29 5.28
N SER A 156 -4.42 8.92 5.39
CA SER A 156 -5.52 9.49 4.61
C SER A 156 -6.82 9.43 5.41
N ASN A 157 -7.60 10.49 5.35
CA ASN A 157 -8.93 10.57 5.93
C ASN A 157 -9.88 11.31 4.96
N LYS A 158 -10.91 11.96 5.44
CA LYS A 158 -11.85 12.74 4.61
C LYS A 158 -11.20 13.93 3.89
N GLU A 159 -10.06 14.41 4.37
CA GLU A 159 -9.28 15.50 3.78
C GLU A 159 -8.38 15.03 2.64
N ASN A 160 -8.25 13.70 2.48
CA ASN A 160 -7.50 13.06 1.40
C ASN A 160 -6.04 13.54 1.29
N GLN A 161 -5.28 13.40 2.38
CA GLN A 161 -3.90 13.92 2.51
C GLN A 161 -2.95 13.43 1.41
N ILE A 162 -3.18 12.24 0.88
CA ILE A 162 -2.35 11.65 -0.20
C ILE A 162 -2.95 11.83 -1.60
N GLY A 163 -4.05 12.58 -1.72
CA GLY A 163 -4.58 13.06 -3.00
C GLY A 163 -5.13 11.97 -3.93
N LEU A 164 -5.74 10.90 -3.39
CA LEU A 164 -6.36 9.83 -4.19
C LEU A 164 -7.58 10.35 -4.96
N ASP A 165 -7.76 9.88 -6.19
CA ASP A 165 -9.00 10.05 -6.95
C ASP A 165 -10.05 9.01 -6.53
N SER A 166 -9.62 7.89 -5.98
CA SER A 166 -10.49 6.89 -5.37
C SER A 166 -11.20 7.45 -4.14
N HIS A 167 -12.52 7.49 -4.18
CA HIS A 167 -13.32 8.11 -3.13
C HIS A 167 -13.52 7.22 -1.89
N GLY A 168 -13.58 7.86 -0.72
CA GLY A 168 -13.96 7.22 0.54
C GLY A 168 -12.87 6.38 1.19
N ILE A 169 -11.63 6.45 0.70
CA ILE A 169 -10.48 5.75 1.26
C ILE A 169 -10.01 6.48 2.53
N GLN A 170 -9.85 5.71 3.61
CA GLN A 170 -9.24 6.19 4.85
C GLN A 170 -8.17 5.19 5.29
N ILE A 171 -6.97 5.68 5.61
CA ILE A 171 -5.81 4.86 5.96
C ILE A 171 -5.17 5.42 7.22
N PHE A 172 -5.01 4.56 8.21
CA PHE A 172 -4.43 4.89 9.51
C PHE A 172 -3.40 3.86 9.90
N GLU A 173 -2.35 4.29 10.57
CA GLU A 173 -1.41 3.43 11.27
C GLU A 173 -1.60 3.60 12.77
N TYR A 174 -1.75 2.49 13.50
CA TYR A 174 -1.96 2.47 14.94
C TYR A 174 -0.74 1.87 15.63
N ASN A 175 -0.17 2.60 16.58
CA ASN A 175 0.87 2.10 17.46
C ASN A 175 0.26 1.85 18.87
N ILE A 176 -0.03 0.57 19.16
CA ILE A 176 -0.73 0.13 20.37
C ILE A 176 0.26 -0.64 21.23
N ILE A 177 0.82 0.01 22.25
CA ILE A 177 1.77 -0.62 23.18
C ILE A 177 1.11 -0.79 24.53
N ASP A 178 0.98 -2.03 25.00
CA ASP A 178 0.41 -2.41 26.32
C ASP A 178 -0.92 -1.74 26.64
N ARG A 179 -1.78 -1.58 25.62
CA ARG A 179 -3.07 -0.89 25.72
C ARG A 179 -4.17 -1.68 25.05
N LYS A 180 -5.38 -1.43 25.48
CA LYS A 180 -6.59 -1.88 24.80
C LYS A 180 -7.17 -0.70 24.03
N TYR A 181 -7.34 -0.88 22.72
CA TYR A 181 -7.97 0.11 21.87
C TYR A 181 -9.31 -0.43 21.32
N THR A 182 -10.31 0.42 21.26
CA THR A 182 -11.61 0.10 20.67
C THR A 182 -11.83 0.96 19.44
N HIS A 183 -11.78 0.35 18.27
CA HIS A 183 -12.09 1.02 17.02
C HIS A 183 -13.60 0.97 16.74
N LYS A 184 -14.19 2.14 16.53
CA LYS A 184 -15.61 2.25 16.17
C LYS A 184 -15.78 2.05 14.68
N ILE A 185 -16.49 0.99 14.31
CA ILE A 185 -16.77 0.66 12.91
C ILE A 185 -18.01 1.40 12.43
N ASN A 186 -17.93 2.07 11.30
CA ASN A 186 -19.06 2.74 10.65
C ASN A 186 -19.90 1.72 9.87
N LYS A 187 -21.22 1.81 9.99
CA LYS A 187 -22.14 1.02 9.16
C LYS A 187 -22.02 1.46 7.69
N GLY A 188 -22.03 0.48 6.78
CA GLY A 188 -21.97 0.74 5.34
C GLY A 188 -20.55 0.94 4.78
N SER A 189 -19.51 0.75 5.60
CA SER A 189 -18.12 0.77 5.16
C SER A 189 -17.47 -0.59 5.36
N TYR A 190 -16.51 -0.93 4.51
CA TYR A 190 -15.58 -2.03 4.73
C TYR A 190 -14.42 -1.51 5.59
N HIS A 191 -13.97 -2.35 6.51
CA HIS A 191 -12.79 -2.08 7.32
C HIS A 191 -11.83 -3.27 7.21
N SER A 192 -10.60 -3.01 6.85
CA SER A 192 -9.51 -3.99 6.90
C SER A 192 -8.48 -3.56 7.93
N LEU A 193 -8.04 -4.51 8.72
CA LEU A 193 -6.95 -4.35 9.68
C LEU A 193 -5.85 -5.34 9.32
N PHE A 194 -4.62 -4.86 9.24
CA PHE A 194 -3.44 -5.70 9.07
C PHE A 194 -2.52 -5.50 10.27
N ILE A 195 -2.11 -6.59 10.91
CA ILE A 195 -1.13 -6.57 12.00
C ILE A 195 0.26 -6.63 11.38
N ILE A 196 0.99 -5.50 11.44
CA ILE A 196 2.35 -5.39 10.91
C ILE A 196 3.34 -6.04 11.89
N SER A 197 3.16 -5.83 13.19
CA SER A 197 3.97 -6.41 14.25
C SER A 197 3.12 -6.62 15.51
N GLY A 198 3.52 -7.58 16.36
CA GLY A 198 2.78 -7.96 17.56
C GLY A 198 1.73 -9.06 17.30
N GLU A 199 0.85 -9.25 18.27
CA GLU A 199 -0.21 -10.27 18.28
C GLU A 199 -1.59 -9.64 18.55
#